data_c9ee9d8f2a2ca2761e6a3bf9cc81396b
#
_entry.id   c9ee9d8f2a2ca2761e6a3bf9cc81396b
#
_cell.length_a   1.000
_cell.length_b   1.000
_cell.length_c   1.000
_cell.angle_alpha   90.00
_cell.angle_beta   90.00
_cell.angle_gamma   90.00
#
_symmetry.space_group_name_H-M   'P 1'
#
loop_
_entity.id
_entity.type
_entity.pdbx_description
1 polymer ?
#
loop_
_entity_poly.entity_id
_entity_poly.type
_entity_poly.pdbx_seq_one_letter_code
_entity_poly.pdbx_strand_id
1 'polypeptide(L)'
;LNYLEQPDSGTITIDDFKVDFKTITKEQILTLRRKLAMVFQQFNLFERRTALDNVKEGLKIVKKLSDDEATKIAKEELAKVGLSNRENHYPRHLSGGQKQRVALARALAMKPDVLLLDEPTSALDPELVGEVEKSIADAAKSGQTMILVSHDMNFVYQVADKVLFLEKGRILEQGTPDEIFNHPKE
;
A
#
# COMPACT_ATOMS: atom_id res chain seq x y z
N LEU A 1 -10.13 -4.67 5.50
CA LEU A 1 -10.64 -3.36 5.10
C LEU A 1 -11.10 -3.35 3.63
N ASN A 2 -10.32 -3.89 2.70
CA ASN A 2 -10.63 -3.91 1.25
C ASN A 2 -11.65 -4.98 0.82
N TYR A 3 -12.32 -5.63 1.77
CA TYR A 3 -13.31 -6.70 1.53
C TYR A 3 -12.74 -7.91 0.74
N LEU A 4 -11.50 -8.31 1.01
CA LEU A 4 -10.95 -9.59 0.54
C LEU A 4 -11.62 -10.75 1.29
N GLU A 5 -11.83 -10.58 2.57
CA GLU A 5 -12.68 -11.42 3.41
C GLU A 5 -13.89 -10.63 3.87
N GLN A 6 -15.04 -11.29 3.92
CA GLN A 6 -16.28 -10.67 4.36
C GLN A 6 -16.28 -10.51 5.87
N PRO A 7 -16.34 -9.28 6.40
CA PRO A 7 -16.51 -9.08 7.85
C PRO A 7 -17.92 -9.49 8.30
N ASP A 8 -18.05 -9.98 9.53
CA ASP A 8 -19.35 -10.31 10.11
C ASP A 8 -20.20 -9.07 10.37
N SER A 9 -19.56 -7.95 10.75
CA SER A 9 -20.23 -6.69 11.05
C SER A 9 -19.22 -5.55 11.12
N GLY A 10 -19.74 -4.33 11.22
CA GLY A 10 -18.96 -3.12 11.38
C GLY A 10 -19.23 -2.11 10.27
N THR A 11 -18.65 -0.94 10.41
CA THR A 11 -18.75 0.14 9.44
C THR A 11 -17.37 0.65 9.05
N ILE A 12 -17.23 1.10 7.81
CA ILE A 12 -16.06 1.83 7.34
C ILE A 12 -16.51 3.15 6.75
N THR A 13 -15.76 4.21 7.04
CA THR A 13 -15.97 5.54 6.47
C THR A 13 -14.66 6.03 5.89
N ILE A 14 -14.68 6.45 4.62
CA ILE A 14 -13.55 7.06 3.91
C ILE A 14 -14.09 8.32 3.27
N ASP A 15 -13.71 9.48 3.79
CA ASP A 15 -14.33 10.79 3.48
C ASP A 15 -15.86 10.72 3.67
N ASP A 16 -16.61 11.04 2.62
CA ASP A 16 -18.09 11.00 2.63
C ASP A 16 -18.66 9.60 2.32
N PHE A 17 -17.80 8.64 1.98
CA PHE A 17 -18.23 7.27 1.66
C PHE A 17 -18.30 6.41 2.92
N LYS A 18 -19.54 6.06 3.32
CA LYS A 18 -19.80 5.20 4.48
C LYS A 18 -20.55 3.95 4.09
N VAL A 19 -20.10 2.80 4.57
CA VAL A 19 -20.77 1.51 4.36
C VAL A 19 -20.87 0.73 5.66
N ASP A 20 -21.96 -0.03 5.79
CA ASP A 20 -22.16 -1.04 6.82
C ASP A 20 -21.96 -2.42 6.20
N PHE A 21 -21.05 -3.22 6.75
CA PHE A 21 -20.70 -4.54 6.19
C PHE A 21 -21.85 -5.56 6.23
N LYS A 22 -22.85 -5.37 7.09
CA LYS A 22 -24.04 -6.23 7.11
C LYS A 22 -24.96 -6.03 5.90
N THR A 23 -24.94 -4.83 5.33
CA THR A 23 -25.87 -4.45 4.24
C THR A 23 -25.15 -4.01 2.97
N ILE A 24 -23.82 -4.17 2.92
CA ILE A 24 -22.99 -3.69 1.80
C ILE A 24 -23.41 -4.36 0.47
N THR A 25 -23.59 -3.57 -0.55
CA THR A 25 -23.91 -4.02 -1.90
C THR A 25 -22.65 -4.31 -2.71
N LYS A 26 -22.77 -5.07 -3.81
CA LYS A 26 -21.65 -5.32 -4.74
C LYS A 26 -21.08 -4.02 -5.32
N GLU A 27 -21.93 -3.05 -5.59
CA GLU A 27 -21.51 -1.74 -6.11
C GLU A 27 -20.71 -0.96 -5.07
N GLN A 28 -21.13 -0.97 -3.81
CA GLN A 28 -20.40 -0.36 -2.71
C GLN A 28 -19.04 -1.05 -2.47
N ILE A 29 -18.95 -2.38 -2.63
CA ILE A 29 -17.68 -3.10 -2.56
C ILE A 29 -16.72 -2.64 -3.67
N LEU A 30 -17.22 -2.48 -4.90
CA LEU A 30 -16.40 -1.97 -6.00
C LEU A 30 -15.93 -0.54 -5.75
N THR A 31 -16.79 0.32 -5.21
CA THR A 31 -16.43 1.69 -4.83
C THR A 31 -15.37 1.69 -3.72
N LEU A 32 -15.57 0.88 -2.67
CA LEU A 32 -14.58 0.72 -1.59
C LEU A 32 -13.21 0.30 -2.14
N ARG A 33 -13.17 -0.69 -3.02
CA ARG A 33 -11.92 -1.18 -3.63
C ARG A 33 -11.24 -0.16 -4.54
N ARG A 34 -11.98 0.79 -5.11
CA ARG A 34 -11.39 1.89 -5.90
C ARG A 34 -10.77 2.97 -5.03
N LYS A 35 -11.30 3.17 -3.81
CA LYS A 35 -10.76 4.09 -2.82
C LYS A 35 -9.52 3.56 -2.10
N LEU A 36 -9.35 2.25 -2.09
CA LEU A 36 -8.26 1.56 -1.41
C LEU A 36 -7.29 0.96 -2.43
N ALA A 37 -6.00 1.08 -2.17
CA ALA A 37 -4.99 0.25 -2.83
C ALA A 37 -4.26 -0.58 -1.78
N MET A 38 -3.73 -1.74 -2.16
CA MET A 38 -3.05 -2.63 -1.24
C MET A 38 -1.73 -3.11 -1.82
N VAL A 39 -0.69 -3.05 -0.98
CA VAL A 39 0.61 -3.66 -1.22
C VAL A 39 0.76 -4.83 -0.27
N PHE A 40 1.01 -6.00 -0.81
CA PHE A 40 1.11 -7.25 -0.07
C PHE A 40 2.57 -7.57 0.27
N GLN A 41 2.77 -8.46 1.22
CA GLN A 41 4.05 -9.07 1.55
C GLN A 41 4.69 -9.75 0.33
N GLN A 42 3.90 -10.51 -0.44
CA GLN A 42 4.30 -11.03 -1.74
C GLN A 42 3.94 -9.99 -2.79
N PHE A 43 4.90 -9.57 -3.58
CA PHE A 43 4.83 -8.43 -4.52
C PHE A 43 3.62 -8.45 -5.46
N ASN A 44 3.10 -9.64 -5.78
CA ASN A 44 1.93 -9.87 -6.66
C ASN A 44 2.02 -9.12 -7.99
N LEU A 45 3.23 -9.11 -8.58
CA LEU A 45 3.45 -8.53 -9.90
C LEU A 45 3.00 -9.49 -11.00
N PHE A 46 2.55 -8.94 -12.11
CA PHE A 46 2.30 -9.70 -13.33
C PHE A 46 3.62 -10.11 -13.96
N GLU A 47 3.99 -11.39 -13.85
CA GLU A 47 5.29 -11.93 -14.25
C GLU A 47 5.63 -11.72 -15.75
N ARG A 48 4.60 -11.66 -16.60
CA ARG A 48 4.74 -11.46 -18.05
C ARG A 48 4.60 -10.00 -18.49
N ARG A 49 4.65 -9.06 -17.54
CA ARG A 49 4.59 -7.63 -17.76
C ARG A 49 5.86 -6.98 -17.26
N THR A 50 6.31 -5.93 -17.96
CA THR A 50 7.42 -5.10 -17.48
C THR A 50 7.04 -4.34 -16.21
N ALA A 51 8.00 -3.70 -15.53
CA ALA A 51 7.71 -2.81 -14.41
C ALA A 51 6.73 -1.69 -14.81
N LEU A 52 6.96 -1.07 -15.96
CA LEU A 52 6.07 -0.04 -16.52
C LEU A 52 4.67 -0.58 -16.76
N ASP A 53 4.54 -1.74 -17.41
CA ASP A 53 3.22 -2.33 -17.70
C ASP A 53 2.49 -2.76 -16.44
N ASN A 54 3.20 -3.22 -15.40
CA ASN A 54 2.61 -3.52 -14.10
C ASN A 54 1.94 -2.30 -13.49
N VAL A 55 2.55 -1.12 -13.60
CA VAL A 55 1.97 0.12 -13.08
C VAL A 55 0.84 0.64 -13.99
N LYS A 56 0.98 0.52 -15.31
CA LYS A 56 -0.02 0.96 -16.29
C LYS A 56 -1.33 0.19 -16.24
N GLU A 57 -1.30 -1.08 -15.86
CA GLU A 57 -2.46 -1.98 -16.00
C GLU A 57 -3.73 -1.43 -15.33
N GLY A 58 -3.64 -1.01 -14.07
CA GLY A 58 -4.76 -0.41 -13.34
C GLY A 58 -5.27 0.89 -13.95
N LEU A 59 -4.36 1.71 -14.45
CA LEU A 59 -4.68 2.98 -15.10
C LEU A 59 -5.50 2.76 -16.37
N LYS A 60 -5.12 1.76 -17.17
CA LYS A 60 -5.83 1.44 -18.42
C LYS A 60 -7.16 0.74 -18.18
N ILE A 61 -7.20 -0.26 -17.31
CA ILE A 61 -8.37 -1.12 -17.13
C ILE A 61 -9.42 -0.45 -16.23
N VAL A 62 -9.00 0.13 -15.12
CA VAL A 62 -9.92 0.68 -14.12
C VAL A 62 -10.21 2.16 -14.38
N LYS A 63 -9.17 2.98 -14.62
CA LYS A 63 -9.33 4.42 -14.90
C LYS A 63 -9.63 4.75 -16.35
N LYS A 64 -9.52 3.77 -17.27
CA LYS A 64 -9.81 3.93 -18.70
C LYS A 64 -8.96 5.01 -19.38
N LEU A 65 -7.76 5.26 -18.88
CA LEU A 65 -6.83 6.23 -19.48
C LEU A 65 -6.28 5.70 -20.81
N SER A 66 -5.90 6.63 -21.69
CA SER A 66 -5.15 6.30 -22.90
C SER A 66 -3.78 5.70 -22.57
N ASP A 67 -3.15 5.03 -23.53
CA ASP A 67 -1.84 4.41 -23.30
C ASP A 67 -0.77 5.47 -22.98
N ASP A 68 -0.83 6.61 -23.64
CA ASP A 68 0.13 7.71 -23.43
C ASP A 68 -0.01 8.34 -22.04
N GLU A 69 -1.24 8.60 -21.58
CA GLU A 69 -1.51 9.12 -20.24
C GLU A 69 -1.08 8.13 -19.17
N ALA A 70 -1.45 6.85 -19.32
CA ALA A 70 -1.06 5.79 -18.41
C ALA A 70 0.46 5.62 -18.36
N THR A 71 1.15 5.73 -19.50
CA THR A 71 2.60 5.65 -19.60
C THR A 71 3.27 6.81 -18.86
N LYS A 72 2.77 8.03 -19.04
CA LYS A 72 3.30 9.21 -18.34
C LYS A 72 3.20 9.05 -16.83
N ILE A 73 2.02 8.73 -16.32
CA ILE A 73 1.79 8.53 -14.88
C ILE A 73 2.67 7.39 -14.35
N ALA A 74 2.73 6.27 -15.05
CA ALA A 74 3.50 5.11 -14.60
C ALA A 74 5.01 5.41 -14.51
N LYS A 75 5.56 6.18 -15.45
CA LYS A 75 6.96 6.63 -15.41
C LYS A 75 7.22 7.58 -14.23
N GLU A 76 6.31 8.51 -13.98
CA GLU A 76 6.40 9.42 -12.84
C GLU A 76 6.41 8.65 -11.51
N GLU A 77 5.53 7.66 -11.34
CA GLU A 77 5.47 6.86 -10.12
C GLU A 77 6.70 5.93 -9.96
N LEU A 78 7.19 5.32 -11.05
CA LEU A 78 8.43 4.55 -11.02
C LEU A 78 9.65 5.43 -10.68
N ALA A 79 9.69 6.66 -11.15
CA ALA A 79 10.73 7.62 -10.81
C ALA A 79 10.73 7.97 -9.32
N LYS A 80 9.56 8.19 -8.72
CA LYS A 80 9.42 8.48 -7.27
C LYS A 80 9.99 7.37 -6.39
N VAL A 81 9.90 6.12 -6.82
CA VAL A 81 10.46 4.96 -6.11
C VAL A 81 11.86 4.57 -6.59
N GLY A 82 12.53 5.44 -7.39
CA GLY A 82 13.91 5.25 -7.83
C GLY A 82 14.11 4.16 -8.89
N LEU A 83 13.11 3.89 -9.72
CA LEU A 83 13.13 2.82 -10.72
C LEU A 83 13.04 3.29 -12.18
N SER A 84 13.40 4.55 -12.48
CA SER A 84 13.37 5.08 -13.85
C SER A 84 14.23 4.27 -14.84
N ASN A 85 15.31 3.66 -14.36
CA ASN A 85 16.20 2.82 -15.18
C ASN A 85 15.76 1.34 -15.25
N ARG A 86 14.62 0.99 -14.68
CA ARG A 86 14.07 -0.37 -14.60
C ARG A 86 12.70 -0.53 -15.25
N GLU A 87 12.19 0.49 -15.92
CA GLU A 87 10.85 0.53 -16.53
C GLU A 87 10.57 -0.69 -17.42
N ASN A 88 11.55 -1.11 -18.21
CA ASN A 88 11.42 -2.19 -19.20
C ASN A 88 11.84 -3.58 -18.64
N HIS A 89 12.15 -3.68 -17.35
CA HIS A 89 12.53 -4.96 -16.74
C HIS A 89 11.30 -5.76 -16.36
N TYR A 90 11.37 -7.07 -16.58
CA TYR A 90 10.39 -8.04 -16.10
C TYR A 90 10.66 -8.38 -14.63
N PRO A 91 9.65 -8.81 -13.84
CA PRO A 91 9.82 -9.14 -12.42
C PRO A 91 10.99 -10.11 -12.14
N ARG A 92 11.20 -11.10 -13.00
CA ARG A 92 12.32 -12.07 -12.89
C ARG A 92 13.72 -11.41 -12.93
N HIS A 93 13.84 -10.20 -13.44
CA HIS A 93 15.10 -9.45 -13.56
C HIS A 93 15.21 -8.32 -12.50
N LEU A 94 14.31 -8.29 -11.52
CA LEU A 94 14.28 -7.33 -10.44
C LEU A 94 14.60 -8.01 -9.11
N SER A 95 15.34 -7.30 -8.24
CA SER A 95 15.52 -7.74 -6.85
C SER A 95 14.19 -7.70 -6.08
N GLY A 96 14.12 -8.36 -4.91
CA GLY A 96 12.94 -8.31 -4.04
C GLY A 96 12.51 -6.88 -3.71
N GLY A 97 13.46 -6.03 -3.29
CA GLY A 97 13.19 -4.63 -2.99
C GLY A 97 12.73 -3.83 -4.22
N GLN A 98 13.27 -4.11 -5.41
CA GLN A 98 12.80 -3.49 -6.66
C GLN A 98 11.37 -3.94 -7.00
N LYS A 99 11.04 -5.22 -6.85
CA LYS A 99 9.68 -5.74 -7.05
C LYS A 99 8.68 -5.06 -6.11
N GLN A 100 9.05 -4.90 -4.85
CA GLN A 100 8.19 -4.25 -3.86
C GLN A 100 7.97 -2.77 -4.18
N ARG A 101 9.01 -2.07 -4.64
CA ARG A 101 8.87 -0.68 -5.09
C ARG A 101 8.02 -0.56 -6.36
N VAL A 102 8.06 -1.52 -7.28
CA VAL A 102 7.11 -1.56 -8.41
C VAL A 102 5.68 -1.77 -7.91
N ALA A 103 5.46 -2.66 -6.93
CA ALA A 103 4.13 -2.87 -6.33
C ALA A 103 3.61 -1.59 -5.64
N LEU A 104 4.49 -0.87 -4.93
CA LEU A 104 4.18 0.43 -4.32
C LEU A 104 3.83 1.48 -5.39
N ALA A 105 4.65 1.63 -6.44
CA ALA A 105 4.37 2.55 -7.54
C ALA A 105 3.03 2.23 -8.24
N ARG A 106 2.73 0.95 -8.45
CA ARG A 106 1.44 0.48 -9.00
C ARG A 106 0.25 0.90 -8.14
N ALA A 107 0.38 0.79 -6.83
CA ALA A 107 -0.66 1.19 -5.89
C ALA A 107 -0.85 2.72 -5.87
N LEU A 108 0.25 3.49 -5.79
CA LEU A 108 0.23 4.96 -5.75
C LEU A 108 -0.28 5.58 -7.07
N ALA A 109 0.03 4.97 -8.22
CA ALA A 109 -0.47 5.42 -9.53
C ALA A 109 -2.00 5.49 -9.58
N MET A 110 -2.67 4.64 -8.82
CA MET A 110 -4.13 4.65 -8.72
C MET A 110 -4.66 5.84 -7.92
N LYS A 111 -3.81 6.61 -7.23
CA LYS A 111 -4.19 7.72 -6.33
C LYS A 111 -5.30 7.29 -5.37
N PRO A 112 -5.05 6.30 -4.52
CA PRO A 112 -6.06 5.80 -3.59
C PRO A 112 -6.27 6.82 -2.45
N ASP A 113 -7.48 6.84 -1.90
CA ASP A 113 -7.75 7.64 -0.69
C ASP A 113 -6.98 7.06 0.52
N VAL A 114 -6.84 5.73 0.59
CA VAL A 114 -6.04 5.05 1.61
C VAL A 114 -5.19 3.94 0.99
N LEU A 115 -3.91 3.92 1.31
CA LEU A 115 -2.97 2.86 0.94
C LEU A 115 -2.85 1.86 2.10
N LEU A 116 -3.11 0.59 1.83
CA LEU A 116 -2.93 -0.51 2.78
C LEU A 116 -1.60 -1.19 2.51
N LEU A 117 -0.76 -1.31 3.52
CA LEU A 117 0.56 -1.94 3.46
C LEU A 117 0.58 -3.12 4.45
N ASP A 118 0.65 -4.33 3.92
CA ASP A 118 0.63 -5.55 4.72
C ASP A 118 2.01 -6.19 4.73
N GLU A 119 2.75 -5.95 5.81
CA GLU A 119 4.13 -6.41 6.00
C GLU A 119 5.03 -6.19 4.76
N PRO A 120 5.17 -4.97 4.24
CA PRO A 120 5.77 -4.70 2.93
C PRO A 120 7.26 -5.04 2.82
N THR A 121 7.93 -5.30 3.94
CA THR A 121 9.37 -5.58 3.99
C THR A 121 9.72 -6.98 4.47
N SER A 122 8.75 -7.73 5.02
CA SER A 122 9.00 -9.01 5.68
C SER A 122 9.52 -10.14 4.77
N ALA A 123 9.29 -10.04 3.46
CA ALA A 123 9.79 -10.99 2.46
C ALA A 123 11.12 -10.56 1.82
N LEU A 124 11.79 -9.54 2.36
CA LEU A 124 13.01 -8.97 1.79
C LEU A 124 14.24 -9.34 2.59
N ASP A 125 15.37 -9.45 1.89
CA ASP A 125 16.68 -9.48 2.54
C ASP A 125 16.94 -8.15 3.28
N PRO A 126 17.58 -8.17 4.46
CA PRO A 126 17.81 -6.97 5.28
C PRO A 126 18.46 -5.80 4.53
N GLU A 127 19.35 -6.11 3.58
CA GLU A 127 20.04 -5.10 2.76
C GLU A 127 19.10 -4.32 1.82
N LEU A 128 17.92 -4.90 1.50
CA LEU A 128 16.94 -4.32 0.58
C LEU A 128 15.79 -3.57 1.28
N VAL A 129 15.67 -3.71 2.59
CA VAL A 129 14.58 -3.15 3.40
C VAL A 129 14.60 -1.62 3.35
N GLY A 130 15.73 -1.00 3.58
CA GLY A 130 15.85 0.46 3.72
C GLY A 130 15.39 1.26 2.49
N GLU A 131 15.56 0.72 1.27
CA GLU A 131 15.09 1.41 0.05
C GLU A 131 13.56 1.39 -0.07
N VAL A 132 12.92 0.30 0.40
CA VAL A 132 11.46 0.18 0.41
C VAL A 132 10.85 1.06 1.48
N GLU A 133 11.40 1.03 2.70
CA GLU A 133 11.00 1.89 3.82
C GLU A 133 11.10 3.36 3.47
N LYS A 134 12.21 3.77 2.83
CA LYS A 134 12.37 5.13 2.33
C LYS A 134 11.26 5.51 1.35
N SER A 135 10.92 4.63 0.41
CA SER A 135 9.86 4.91 -0.58
C SER A 135 8.48 5.04 0.09
N ILE A 136 8.20 4.25 1.14
CA ILE A 136 6.97 4.35 1.93
C ILE A 136 6.97 5.65 2.73
N ALA A 137 8.08 5.99 3.40
CA ALA A 137 8.21 7.24 4.15
C ALA A 137 8.06 8.48 3.26
N ASP A 138 8.61 8.46 2.05
CA ASP A 138 8.46 9.55 1.08
C ASP A 138 6.99 9.69 0.63
N ALA A 139 6.27 8.58 0.43
CA ALA A 139 4.84 8.60 0.14
C ALA A 139 4.02 9.17 1.32
N ALA A 140 4.34 8.79 2.57
CA ALA A 140 3.71 9.35 3.77
C ALA A 140 3.91 10.86 3.86
N LYS A 141 5.16 11.34 3.69
CA LYS A 141 5.50 12.77 3.69
C LYS A 141 4.80 13.55 2.58
N SER A 142 4.45 12.93 1.47
CA SER A 142 3.68 13.56 0.39
C SER A 142 2.18 13.68 0.70
N GLY A 143 1.72 13.23 1.87
CA GLY A 143 0.35 13.33 2.34
C GLY A 143 -0.54 12.13 2.00
N GLN A 144 0.04 11.00 1.57
CA GLN A 144 -0.72 9.78 1.33
C GLN A 144 -1.18 9.17 2.66
N THR A 145 -2.49 9.12 2.87
CA THR A 145 -3.06 8.36 4.01
C THR A 145 -2.79 6.87 3.84
N MET A 146 -2.25 6.24 4.88
CA MET A 146 -1.93 4.82 4.82
C MET A 146 -2.18 4.08 6.13
N ILE A 147 -2.42 2.78 6.01
CA ILE A 147 -2.48 1.86 7.13
C ILE A 147 -1.38 0.83 6.89
N LEU A 148 -0.42 0.80 7.80
CA LEU A 148 0.75 -0.08 7.76
C LEU A 148 0.61 -1.16 8.83
N VAL A 149 0.69 -2.42 8.41
CA VAL A 149 0.93 -3.57 9.30
C VAL A 149 2.41 -3.91 9.19
N SER A 150 3.12 -3.88 10.32
CA SER A 150 4.54 -4.19 10.37
C SER A 150 4.91 -4.72 11.76
N HIS A 151 5.93 -5.56 11.82
CA HIS A 151 6.60 -5.97 13.05
C HIS A 151 7.92 -5.20 13.27
N ASP A 152 8.32 -4.32 12.34
CA ASP A 152 9.46 -3.43 12.53
C ASP A 152 9.05 -2.18 13.31
N MET A 153 9.30 -2.25 14.61
CA MET A 153 8.94 -1.17 15.55
C MET A 153 9.69 0.12 15.27
N ASN A 154 10.95 0.03 14.79
CA ASN A 154 11.75 1.21 14.46
C ASN A 154 11.18 1.95 13.26
N PHE A 155 10.80 1.22 12.22
CA PHE A 155 10.16 1.81 11.05
C PHE A 155 8.80 2.41 11.39
N VAL A 156 7.96 1.70 12.14
CA VAL A 156 6.67 2.23 12.61
C VAL A 156 6.86 3.50 13.42
N TYR A 157 7.84 3.53 14.34
CA TYR A 157 8.13 4.73 15.14
C TYR A 157 8.48 5.96 14.29
N GLN A 158 9.18 5.74 13.16
CA GLN A 158 9.63 6.83 12.29
C GLN A 158 8.52 7.39 11.37
N VAL A 159 7.54 6.57 10.99
CA VAL A 159 6.58 6.94 9.91
C VAL A 159 5.15 7.09 10.36
N ALA A 160 4.77 6.51 11.50
CA ALA A 160 3.39 6.52 11.96
C ALA A 160 3.05 7.77 12.76
N ASP A 161 1.86 8.34 12.51
CA ASP A 161 1.27 9.37 13.38
C ASP A 161 0.50 8.73 14.53
N LYS A 162 -0.02 7.52 14.31
CA LYS A 162 -0.80 6.77 15.30
C LYS A 162 -0.50 5.29 15.20
N VAL A 163 -0.34 4.63 16.35
CA VAL A 163 -0.12 3.20 16.48
C VAL A 163 -1.32 2.54 17.15
N LEU A 164 -1.70 1.36 16.61
CA LEU A 164 -2.68 0.46 17.20
C LEU A 164 -1.98 -0.85 17.53
N PHE A 165 -1.84 -1.18 18.80
CA PHE A 165 -1.27 -2.46 19.22
C PHE A 165 -2.37 -3.51 19.32
N LEU A 166 -2.25 -4.57 18.50
CA LEU A 166 -3.24 -5.64 18.41
C LEU A 166 -2.72 -6.91 19.09
N GLU A 167 -3.51 -7.45 20.00
CA GLU A 167 -3.27 -8.76 20.60
C GLU A 167 -4.55 -9.60 20.56
N LYS A 168 -4.46 -10.86 20.14
CA LYS A 168 -5.59 -11.82 20.09
C LYS A 168 -6.86 -11.26 19.44
N GLY A 169 -6.67 -10.48 18.36
CA GLY A 169 -7.77 -9.88 17.58
C GLY A 169 -8.45 -8.68 18.25
N ARG A 170 -7.84 -8.11 19.28
CA ARG A 170 -8.34 -6.90 19.96
C ARG A 170 -7.28 -5.81 19.97
N ILE A 171 -7.72 -4.55 19.91
CA ILE A 171 -6.85 -3.41 20.15
C ILE A 171 -6.60 -3.37 21.66
N LEU A 172 -5.37 -3.69 22.05
CA LEU A 172 -4.94 -3.64 23.45
C LEU A 172 -4.66 -2.20 23.84
N GLU A 173 -3.89 -1.50 23.01
CA GLU A 173 -3.50 -0.13 23.24
C GLU A 173 -3.48 0.66 21.94
N GLN A 174 -3.68 1.98 22.02
CA GLN A 174 -3.54 2.90 20.88
C GLN A 174 -3.06 4.26 21.35
N GLY A 175 -2.22 4.90 20.54
CA GLY A 175 -1.64 6.20 20.86
C GLY A 175 -0.67 6.69 19.79
N THR A 176 0.09 7.71 20.09
CA THR A 176 1.25 8.13 19.30
C THR A 176 2.36 7.09 19.41
N PRO A 177 3.34 7.05 18.48
CA PRO A 177 4.49 6.17 18.60
C PRO A 177 5.21 6.30 19.94
N ASP A 178 5.38 7.53 20.44
CA ASP A 178 6.05 7.78 21.71
C ASP A 178 5.28 7.19 22.90
N GLU A 179 3.96 7.33 22.94
CA GLU A 179 3.10 6.76 23.98
C GLU A 179 3.16 5.23 24.00
N ILE A 180 3.16 4.59 22.82
CA ILE A 180 3.11 3.12 22.71
C ILE A 180 4.48 2.48 22.95
N PHE A 181 5.56 3.08 22.46
CA PHE A 181 6.90 2.44 22.52
C PHE A 181 7.72 2.87 23.72
N ASN A 182 7.56 4.10 24.20
CA ASN A 182 8.36 4.63 25.31
C ASN A 182 7.60 4.70 26.64
N HIS A 183 6.25 4.73 26.58
CA HIS A 183 5.38 4.86 27.75
C HIS A 183 4.19 3.91 27.70
N PRO A 184 4.39 2.59 27.46
CA PRO A 184 3.30 1.64 27.36
C PRO A 184 2.52 1.54 28.68
N LYS A 185 1.21 1.29 28.59
CA LYS A 185 0.33 1.13 29.74
C LYS A 185 0.05 -0.34 30.08
N GLU A 186 0.29 -1.25 29.12
CA GLU A 186 0.08 -2.69 29.20
C GLU A 186 1.40 -3.47 28.95
#